data_af32e57d074c353831ab4951ee2a168d
#
_entry.id   af32e57d074c353831ab4951ee2a168d
#
_cell.length_a   1.000
_cell.length_b   1.000
_cell.length_c   1.000
_cell.angle_alpha   90.00
_cell.angle_beta   90.00
_cell.angle_gamma   90.00
#
_symmetry.space_group_name_H-M   'P 1'
#
loop_
_entity.id
_entity.type
_entity.pdbx_description
1 polymer ?
#
loop_
_entity_poly.entity_id
_entity_poly.type
_entity_poly.pdbx_seq_one_letter_code
_entity_poly.pdbx_strand_id
1 'polypeptide(L)'
;GARLTGSYARSGCVVQDSPEDYHKTLPPKLQRIRELIEDTENLLNTNRIFLDRMKDIGILKPSEAINWGWTGVCLRSTGVPYDVRRAAPYDVYDRLDWEVAVGTKGDNLDRYMVRIFEIKQSISMIEQCLEQIKDTPPEIVVDDPRVKLPEKERVHNAIEELMNHFKIIIDGIQVPKGEAYAYQEGGNGELGFYVVSDG
;
A
#
# COMPACT_ATOMS: atom_id res chain seq x y z
N GLY A 1 10.29 -0.12 -14.86
CA GLY A 1 10.93 1.13 -15.07
C GLY A 1 10.31 2.37 -14.43
N ALA A 2 9.40 2.24 -13.44
CA ALA A 2 8.85 3.39 -12.75
C ALA A 2 9.92 4.02 -11.82
N ARG A 3 10.09 5.35 -11.88
CA ARG A 3 10.99 6.08 -10.98
C ARG A 3 10.38 6.31 -9.60
N LEU A 4 9.04 6.40 -9.54
CA LEU A 4 8.25 6.55 -8.31
C LEU A 4 7.33 5.35 -8.17
N THR A 5 7.18 4.83 -6.98
CA THR A 5 6.44 3.59 -6.70
C THR A 5 4.97 3.64 -7.12
N GLY A 6 4.31 4.80 -7.00
CA GLY A 6 2.91 4.97 -7.41
C GLY A 6 2.70 5.37 -8.87
N SER A 7 3.77 5.54 -9.67
CA SER A 7 3.65 6.09 -11.03
C SER A 7 3.03 5.14 -12.05
N TYR A 8 2.84 3.87 -11.70
CA TYR A 8 2.15 2.89 -12.55
C TYR A 8 0.63 3.03 -12.53
N ALA A 9 0.07 3.58 -11.47
CA ALA A 9 -1.38 3.80 -11.34
C ALA A 9 -1.83 5.06 -12.07
N ARG A 10 -2.96 4.96 -12.77
CA ARG A 10 -3.65 6.06 -13.45
C ARG A 10 -5.14 5.95 -13.15
N SER A 11 -5.88 7.05 -13.34
CA SER A 11 -7.34 7.02 -13.23
C SER A 11 -7.91 5.99 -14.21
N GLY A 12 -8.56 4.95 -13.67
CA GLY A 12 -9.17 3.88 -14.44
C GLY A 12 -8.24 2.86 -15.08
N CYS A 13 -6.91 2.88 -14.82
CA CYS A 13 -5.99 1.89 -15.38
C CYS A 13 -4.66 1.78 -14.64
N VAL A 14 -3.90 0.75 -14.97
CA VAL A 14 -2.45 0.72 -14.78
C VAL A 14 -1.74 0.92 -16.11
N VAL A 15 -0.57 1.57 -16.08
CA VAL A 15 0.16 1.95 -17.31
C VAL A 15 0.70 0.74 -18.05
N GLN A 16 1.04 -0.32 -17.33
CA GLN A 16 1.64 -1.52 -17.87
C GLN A 16 1.27 -2.71 -17.00
N ASP A 17 1.00 -3.82 -17.64
CA ASP A 17 0.77 -5.09 -16.94
C ASP A 17 2.06 -5.62 -16.29
N SER A 18 1.88 -6.56 -15.37
CA SER A 18 2.98 -7.26 -14.72
C SER A 18 3.81 -8.04 -15.75
N PRO A 19 5.14 -8.12 -15.59
CA PRO A 19 5.95 -9.00 -16.45
C PRO A 19 5.44 -10.45 -16.41
N GLU A 20 5.44 -11.13 -17.56
CA GLU A 20 4.96 -12.51 -17.69
C GLU A 20 5.65 -13.50 -16.75
N ASP A 21 6.91 -13.23 -16.41
CA ASP A 21 7.72 -14.06 -15.52
C ASP A 21 7.65 -13.65 -14.03
N TYR A 22 6.78 -12.67 -13.67
CA TYR A 22 6.69 -12.12 -12.32
C TYR A 22 6.44 -13.20 -11.26
N HIS A 23 5.54 -14.14 -11.55
CA HIS A 23 5.23 -15.27 -10.65
C HIS A 23 6.38 -16.25 -10.46
N LYS A 24 7.40 -16.24 -11.35
CA LYS A 24 8.62 -17.05 -11.23
C LYS A 24 9.76 -16.30 -10.55
N THR A 25 9.85 -15.00 -10.80
CA THR A 25 10.99 -14.19 -10.37
C THR A 25 10.82 -13.61 -8.98
N LEU A 26 9.58 -13.41 -8.50
CA LEU A 26 9.32 -12.82 -7.20
C LEU A 26 9.53 -13.79 -6.03
N PRO A 27 9.06 -15.06 -6.06
CA PRO A 27 9.21 -15.96 -4.92
C PRO A 27 10.65 -16.16 -4.43
N PRO A 28 11.68 -16.34 -5.29
CA PRO A 28 13.07 -16.41 -4.83
C PRO A 28 13.55 -15.12 -4.13
N LYS A 29 13.03 -13.97 -4.55
CA LYS A 29 13.37 -12.68 -3.90
C LYS A 29 12.71 -12.57 -2.53
N LEU A 30 11.47 -13.02 -2.38
CA LEU A 30 10.78 -13.08 -1.08
C LEU A 30 11.50 -14.02 -0.12
N GLN A 31 11.95 -15.17 -0.59
CA GLN A 31 12.75 -16.10 0.20
C GLN A 31 14.06 -15.44 0.67
N ARG A 32 14.74 -14.72 -0.20
CA ARG A 32 15.96 -13.99 0.18
C ARG A 32 15.69 -12.91 1.24
N ILE A 33 14.55 -12.23 1.18
CA ILE A 33 14.14 -11.28 2.20
C ILE A 33 13.90 -11.98 3.53
N ARG A 34 13.25 -13.17 3.55
CA ARG A 34 13.08 -13.96 4.78
C ARG A 34 14.42 -14.30 5.45
N GLU A 35 15.37 -14.77 4.68
CA GLU A 35 16.74 -15.07 5.18
C GLU A 35 17.38 -13.83 5.81
N LEU A 36 17.29 -12.67 5.14
CA LEU A 36 17.85 -11.42 5.67
C LEU A 36 17.14 -10.97 6.96
N ILE A 37 15.84 -11.21 7.09
CA ILE A 37 15.10 -10.93 8.33
C ILE A 37 15.58 -11.85 9.45
N GLU A 38 15.72 -13.15 9.18
CA GLU A 38 16.24 -14.13 10.15
C GLU A 38 17.66 -13.77 10.60
N ASP A 39 18.56 -13.42 9.67
CA ASP A 39 19.91 -12.95 9.99
C ASP A 39 19.87 -11.69 10.88
N THR A 40 18.99 -10.76 10.58
CA THR A 40 18.80 -9.54 11.37
C THR A 40 18.28 -9.84 12.77
N GLU A 41 17.29 -10.71 12.90
CA GLU A 41 16.75 -11.15 14.19
C GLU A 41 17.82 -11.86 15.01
N ASN A 42 18.58 -12.77 14.41
CA ASN A 42 19.68 -13.48 15.07
C ASN A 42 20.77 -12.53 15.56
N LEU A 43 21.08 -11.49 14.79
CA LEU A 43 22.08 -10.49 15.14
C LEU A 43 21.62 -9.56 16.26
N LEU A 44 20.38 -9.11 16.24
CA LEU A 44 19.88 -8.02 17.10
C LEU A 44 19.13 -8.51 18.33
N ASN A 45 18.28 -9.54 18.20
CA ASN A 45 17.40 -9.98 19.30
C ASN A 45 18.16 -10.58 20.50
N THR A 46 19.40 -11.04 20.28
CA THR A 46 20.29 -11.57 21.31
C THR A 46 21.39 -10.60 21.72
N ASN A 47 21.52 -9.48 21.01
CA ASN A 47 22.58 -8.51 21.27
C ASN A 47 22.25 -7.63 22.49
N ARG A 48 23.00 -7.82 23.56
CA ARG A 48 22.78 -7.08 24.81
C ARG A 48 22.88 -5.56 24.64
N ILE A 49 23.85 -5.07 23.84
CA ILE A 49 24.03 -3.63 23.62
C ILE A 49 22.81 -3.05 22.90
N PHE A 50 22.28 -3.77 21.91
CA PHE A 50 21.06 -3.37 21.19
C PHE A 50 19.87 -3.33 22.16
N LEU A 51 19.65 -4.39 22.91
CA LEU A 51 18.53 -4.48 23.86
C LEU A 51 18.60 -3.39 24.94
N ASP A 52 19.79 -3.13 25.52
CA ASP A 52 19.98 -2.09 26.53
C ASP A 52 19.70 -0.66 25.98
N ARG A 53 19.84 -0.46 24.67
CA ARG A 53 19.57 0.82 24.00
C ARG A 53 18.13 0.97 23.47
N MET A 54 17.39 -0.12 23.39
CA MET A 54 16.05 -0.12 22.79
C MET A 54 14.94 -0.32 23.81
N LYS A 55 15.18 -1.22 24.77
CA LYS A 55 14.21 -1.61 25.80
C LYS A 55 14.01 -0.50 26.81
N ASP A 56 12.76 -0.23 27.12
CA ASP A 56 12.32 0.78 28.11
C ASP A 56 12.79 2.23 27.77
N ILE A 57 13.18 2.49 26.50
CA ILE A 57 13.61 3.79 26.00
C ILE A 57 12.56 4.34 25.02
N GLY A 58 12.23 5.64 25.16
CA GLY A 58 11.28 6.31 24.32
C GLY A 58 9.85 5.74 24.45
N ILE A 59 9.47 5.41 25.65
CA ILE A 59 8.14 4.89 25.98
C ILE A 59 7.09 5.95 25.66
N LEU A 60 6.08 5.54 24.91
CA LEU A 60 4.91 6.35 24.58
C LEU A 60 3.66 5.63 25.08
N LYS A 61 2.84 6.32 25.85
CA LYS A 61 1.58 5.77 26.34
C LYS A 61 0.48 5.83 25.27
N PRO A 62 -0.46 4.88 25.25
CA PRO A 62 -1.57 4.88 24.28
C PRO A 62 -2.33 6.19 24.21
N SER A 63 -2.66 6.79 25.39
CA SER A 63 -3.39 8.05 25.46
C SER A 63 -2.61 9.22 24.89
N GLU A 64 -1.30 9.26 25.10
CA GLU A 64 -0.43 10.30 24.55
C GLU A 64 -0.34 10.16 23.03
N ALA A 65 -0.15 8.92 22.51
CA ALA A 65 -0.12 8.64 21.09
C ALA A 65 -1.40 9.08 20.38
N ILE A 66 -2.55 8.77 20.94
CA ILE A 66 -3.85 9.17 20.40
C ILE A 66 -4.02 10.69 20.43
N ASN A 67 -3.67 11.34 21.53
CA ASN A 67 -3.80 12.80 21.68
C ASN A 67 -2.91 13.57 20.69
N TRP A 68 -1.76 13.01 20.32
CA TRP A 68 -0.86 13.57 19.30
C TRP A 68 -1.24 13.19 17.87
N GLY A 69 -2.30 12.39 17.68
CA GLY A 69 -2.73 11.92 16.34
C GLY A 69 -1.75 10.94 15.70
N TRP A 70 -1.03 10.17 16.50
CA TRP A 70 -0.11 9.18 15.97
C TRP A 70 -0.87 8.00 15.34
N THR A 71 -0.32 7.47 14.27
CA THR A 71 -0.83 6.30 13.55
C THR A 71 0.31 5.33 13.24
N GLY A 72 0.01 4.22 12.57
CA GLY A 72 0.99 3.26 12.10
C GLY A 72 1.74 2.55 13.21
N VAL A 73 2.97 2.19 12.92
CA VAL A 73 3.85 1.41 13.82
C VAL A 73 4.00 2.08 15.19
N CYS A 74 4.11 3.41 15.23
CA CYS A 74 4.29 4.14 16.48
C CYS A 74 3.07 4.01 17.39
N LEU A 75 1.85 4.07 16.84
CA LEU A 75 0.63 3.84 17.60
C LEU A 75 0.49 2.35 17.97
N ARG A 76 0.68 1.44 17.01
CA ARG A 76 0.57 0.00 17.26
C ARG A 76 1.56 -0.51 18.29
N SER A 77 2.76 0.08 18.37
CA SER A 77 3.74 -0.28 19.42
C SER A 77 3.24 0.00 20.84
N THR A 78 2.30 0.92 21.02
CA THR A 78 1.70 1.27 22.33
C THR A 78 0.59 0.30 22.79
N GLY A 79 0.24 -0.68 21.98
CA GLY A 79 -0.85 -1.62 22.27
C GLY A 79 -2.19 -1.27 21.62
N VAL A 80 -2.27 -0.23 20.81
CA VAL A 80 -3.49 0.16 20.09
C VAL A 80 -3.54 -0.53 18.73
N PRO A 81 -4.51 -1.44 18.46
CA PRO A 81 -4.55 -2.23 17.23
C PRO A 81 -5.21 -1.46 16.08
N TYR A 82 -4.75 -0.24 15.81
CA TYR A 82 -5.25 0.56 14.70
C TYR A 82 -4.39 0.38 13.45
N ASP A 83 -5.02 -0.07 12.37
CA ASP A 83 -4.43 -0.19 11.04
C ASP A 83 -5.50 0.14 10.01
N VAL A 84 -5.22 1.09 9.12
CA VAL A 84 -6.15 1.58 8.09
C VAL A 84 -6.62 0.44 7.19
N ARG A 85 -5.74 -0.50 6.86
CA ARG A 85 -6.05 -1.66 5.99
C ARG A 85 -7.11 -2.58 6.60
N ARG A 86 -7.30 -2.53 7.92
CA ARG A 86 -8.32 -3.31 8.66
C ARG A 86 -9.53 -2.45 9.04
N ALA A 87 -9.29 -1.20 9.44
CA ALA A 87 -10.35 -0.28 9.87
C ALA A 87 -11.21 0.21 8.69
N ALA A 88 -10.60 0.46 7.55
CA ALA A 88 -11.24 0.89 6.31
C ALA A 88 -10.55 0.20 5.12
N PRO A 89 -10.85 -1.08 4.86
CA PRO A 89 -10.21 -1.87 3.83
C PRO A 89 -10.30 -1.22 2.45
N TYR A 90 -9.19 -1.20 1.75
CA TYR A 90 -9.07 -0.72 0.38
C TYR A 90 -8.32 -1.77 -0.46
N ASP A 91 -8.37 -1.65 -1.79
CA ASP A 91 -7.81 -2.59 -2.76
C ASP A 91 -8.27 -4.04 -2.47
N VAL A 92 -7.34 -4.91 -2.07
CA VAL A 92 -7.60 -6.34 -1.84
C VAL A 92 -7.41 -6.78 -0.39
N TYR A 93 -7.18 -5.84 0.54
CA TYR A 93 -6.84 -6.16 1.93
C TYR A 93 -7.95 -6.90 2.68
N ASP A 94 -9.21 -6.76 2.29
CA ASP A 94 -10.36 -7.48 2.84
C ASP A 94 -10.37 -8.98 2.48
N ARG A 95 -9.64 -9.37 1.42
CA ARG A 95 -9.54 -10.74 0.91
C ARG A 95 -8.29 -11.47 1.36
N LEU A 96 -7.39 -10.77 2.07
CA LEU A 96 -6.12 -11.32 2.53
C LEU A 96 -6.20 -11.76 3.99
N ASP A 97 -5.57 -12.87 4.29
CA ASP A 97 -5.38 -13.35 5.66
C ASP A 97 -4.09 -12.77 6.24
N TRP A 98 -4.24 -11.93 7.25
CA TRP A 98 -3.14 -11.25 7.93
C TRP A 98 -3.58 -10.68 9.28
N GLU A 99 -2.63 -10.44 10.17
CA GLU A 99 -2.86 -9.93 11.51
C GLU A 99 -2.23 -8.55 11.70
N VAL A 100 -2.89 -7.71 12.50
CA VAL A 100 -2.35 -6.42 12.91
C VAL A 100 -1.26 -6.63 13.96
N ALA A 101 -0.05 -6.18 13.66
CA ALA A 101 1.06 -6.23 14.60
C ALA A 101 0.84 -5.22 15.75
N VAL A 102 0.92 -5.67 16.99
CA VAL A 102 0.69 -4.83 18.18
C VAL A 102 1.78 -5.05 19.20
N GLY A 103 2.37 -3.95 19.69
CA GLY A 103 3.31 -3.96 20.80
C GLY A 103 2.61 -3.92 22.18
N THR A 104 3.38 -3.69 23.22
CA THR A 104 2.85 -3.70 24.60
C THR A 104 3.27 -2.48 25.42
N LYS A 105 4.54 -2.05 25.29
CA LYS A 105 5.12 -0.98 26.11
C LYS A 105 5.21 0.38 25.43
N GLY A 106 5.17 0.39 24.09
CA GLY A 106 5.36 1.60 23.30
C GLY A 106 6.80 2.13 23.32
N ASP A 107 7.79 1.28 23.60
CA ASP A 107 9.20 1.63 23.58
C ASP A 107 9.84 1.42 22.18
N ASN A 108 11.12 1.70 22.07
CA ASN A 108 11.86 1.52 20.82
C ASN A 108 11.92 0.05 20.40
N LEU A 109 12.02 -0.88 21.37
CA LEU A 109 12.06 -2.30 21.08
C LEU A 109 10.74 -2.78 20.47
N ASP A 110 9.61 -2.36 21.03
CA ASP A 110 8.29 -2.69 20.48
C ASP A 110 8.12 -2.14 19.06
N ARG A 111 8.56 -0.91 18.78
CA ARG A 111 8.54 -0.36 17.42
C ARG A 111 9.38 -1.18 16.42
N TYR A 112 10.53 -1.68 16.86
CA TYR A 112 11.34 -2.60 16.05
C TYR A 112 10.62 -3.93 15.83
N MET A 113 10.11 -4.56 16.89
CA MET A 113 9.44 -5.86 16.80
C MET A 113 8.17 -5.80 15.94
N VAL A 114 7.37 -4.73 16.07
CA VAL A 114 6.19 -4.51 15.20
C VAL A 114 6.61 -4.42 13.74
N ARG A 115 7.67 -3.70 13.39
CA ARG A 115 8.16 -3.64 12.00
C ARG A 115 8.62 -4.99 11.46
N ILE A 116 9.35 -5.77 12.25
CA ILE A 116 9.77 -7.12 11.85
C ILE A 116 8.55 -8.00 11.58
N PHE A 117 7.56 -7.96 12.46
CA PHE A 117 6.32 -8.71 12.28
C PHE A 117 5.57 -8.25 11.03
N GLU A 118 5.43 -6.96 10.80
CA GLU A 118 4.76 -6.40 9.62
C GLU A 118 5.45 -6.78 8.30
N ILE A 119 6.79 -6.87 8.28
CA ILE A 119 7.52 -7.35 7.09
C ILE A 119 7.16 -8.82 6.81
N LYS A 120 7.11 -9.67 7.84
CA LYS A 120 6.72 -11.07 7.70
C LYS A 120 5.28 -11.20 7.19
N GLN A 121 4.35 -10.41 7.72
CA GLN A 121 2.97 -10.36 7.25
C GLN A 121 2.90 -9.86 5.79
N SER A 122 3.67 -8.83 5.44
CA SER A 122 3.71 -8.31 4.07
C SER A 122 4.19 -9.34 3.06
N ILE A 123 5.18 -10.17 3.42
CA ILE A 123 5.64 -11.26 2.55
C ILE A 123 4.50 -12.28 2.36
N SER A 124 3.81 -12.68 3.43
CA SER A 124 2.66 -13.58 3.34
C SER A 124 1.54 -13.02 2.47
N MET A 125 1.21 -11.73 2.64
CA MET A 125 0.21 -11.06 1.80
C MET A 125 0.60 -11.04 0.32
N ILE A 126 1.88 -10.77 0.00
CA ILE A 126 2.38 -10.81 -1.39
C ILE A 126 2.24 -12.22 -1.98
N GLU A 127 2.53 -13.27 -1.21
CA GLU A 127 2.36 -14.65 -1.68
C GLU A 127 0.88 -14.97 -1.96
N GLN A 128 -0.03 -14.53 -1.09
CA GLN A 128 -1.48 -14.65 -1.32
C GLN A 128 -1.92 -13.89 -2.58
N CYS A 129 -1.42 -12.67 -2.79
CA CYS A 129 -1.68 -11.91 -4.00
C CYS A 129 -1.16 -12.62 -5.27
N LEU A 130 0.04 -13.22 -5.21
CA LEU A 130 0.58 -13.99 -6.33
C LEU A 130 -0.27 -15.21 -6.69
N GLU A 131 -0.92 -15.81 -5.72
CA GLU A 131 -1.85 -16.91 -5.97
C GLU A 131 -3.16 -16.42 -6.58
N GLN A 132 -3.73 -15.36 -6.04
CA GLN A 132 -5.00 -14.78 -6.51
C GLN A 132 -4.89 -14.17 -7.93
N ILE A 133 -3.75 -13.58 -8.28
CA ILE A 133 -3.58 -12.94 -9.60
C ILE A 133 -3.66 -13.93 -10.77
N LYS A 134 -3.44 -15.22 -10.53
CA LYS A 134 -3.55 -16.26 -11.56
C LYS A 134 -4.96 -16.38 -12.13
N ASP A 135 -5.96 -16.09 -11.32
CA ASP A 135 -7.37 -16.18 -11.67
C ASP A 135 -7.98 -14.82 -12.02
N THR A 136 -7.16 -13.77 -12.04
CA THR A 136 -7.61 -12.39 -12.33
C THR A 136 -7.67 -12.17 -13.84
N PRO A 137 -8.74 -11.55 -14.37
CA PRO A 137 -8.82 -11.16 -15.77
C PRO A 137 -7.64 -10.27 -16.19
N PRO A 138 -7.17 -10.39 -17.43
CA PRO A 138 -5.98 -9.65 -17.90
C PRO A 138 -6.25 -8.15 -18.22
N GLU A 139 -7.48 -7.68 -18.05
CA GLU A 139 -7.83 -6.29 -18.33
C GLU A 139 -7.20 -5.35 -17.30
N ILE A 140 -6.29 -4.51 -17.77
CA ILE A 140 -5.60 -3.49 -16.96
C ILE A 140 -6.23 -2.10 -17.09
N VAL A 141 -7.28 -1.96 -17.89
CA VAL A 141 -7.99 -0.70 -18.16
C VAL A 141 -9.49 -0.91 -17.95
N VAL A 142 -10.10 -0.05 -17.15
CA VAL A 142 -11.56 -0.05 -16.97
C VAL A 142 -12.26 0.35 -18.27
N ASP A 143 -13.39 -0.27 -18.57
CA ASP A 143 -14.19 0.09 -19.76
C ASP A 143 -15.13 1.27 -19.47
N ASP A 144 -14.54 2.45 -19.29
CA ASP A 144 -15.25 3.71 -19.04
C ASP A 144 -14.72 4.78 -19.99
N PRO A 145 -15.55 5.31 -20.91
CA PRO A 145 -15.12 6.30 -21.90
C PRO A 145 -14.68 7.64 -21.31
N ARG A 146 -14.93 7.89 -20.01
CA ARG A 146 -14.47 9.11 -19.32
C ARG A 146 -12.98 9.08 -18.98
N VAL A 147 -12.39 7.89 -18.88
CA VAL A 147 -11.00 7.71 -18.46
C VAL A 147 -10.17 6.86 -19.42
N LYS A 148 -10.82 6.01 -20.23
CA LYS A 148 -10.17 5.14 -21.21
C LYS A 148 -9.98 5.88 -22.53
N LEU A 149 -8.73 6.07 -22.93
CA LEU A 149 -8.43 6.54 -24.28
C LEU A 149 -8.84 5.47 -25.31
N PRO A 150 -9.59 5.83 -26.36
CA PRO A 150 -9.95 4.89 -27.40
C PRO A 150 -8.72 4.45 -28.21
N GLU A 151 -8.83 3.27 -28.81
CA GLU A 151 -7.80 2.74 -29.69
C GLU A 151 -7.54 3.67 -30.88
N LYS A 152 -6.27 3.91 -31.22
CA LYS A 152 -5.86 4.85 -32.25
C LYS A 152 -6.54 4.60 -33.60
N GLU A 153 -6.71 3.35 -33.99
CA GLU A 153 -7.36 2.98 -35.25
C GLU A 153 -8.86 3.35 -35.24
N ARG A 154 -9.56 3.14 -34.10
CA ARG A 154 -10.97 3.50 -33.95
C ARG A 154 -11.18 5.00 -33.95
N VAL A 155 -10.25 5.78 -33.38
CA VAL A 155 -10.29 7.25 -33.43
C VAL A 155 -10.32 7.80 -34.85
N HIS A 156 -9.68 7.12 -35.81
CA HIS A 156 -9.69 7.53 -37.21
C HIS A 156 -10.93 7.08 -37.99
N ASN A 157 -11.65 6.07 -37.53
CA ASN A 157 -12.73 5.44 -38.28
C ASN A 157 -14.13 5.59 -37.68
N ALA A 158 -14.22 6.07 -36.41
CA ALA A 158 -15.47 6.25 -35.68
C ALA A 158 -15.56 7.64 -35.05
N ILE A 159 -16.63 8.38 -35.36
CA ILE A 159 -16.82 9.75 -34.89
C ILE A 159 -16.97 9.80 -33.35
N GLU A 160 -17.64 8.83 -32.77
CA GLU A 160 -17.86 8.72 -31.32
C GLU A 160 -16.51 8.57 -30.58
N GLU A 161 -15.62 7.74 -31.11
CA GLU A 161 -14.28 7.52 -30.52
C GLU A 161 -13.39 8.75 -30.70
N LEU A 162 -13.50 9.43 -31.81
CA LEU A 162 -12.82 10.72 -32.03
C LEU A 162 -13.30 11.75 -31.01
N MET A 163 -14.61 11.87 -30.79
CA MET A 163 -15.19 12.80 -29.81
C MET A 163 -14.76 12.45 -28.37
N ASN A 164 -14.75 11.17 -28.01
CA ASN A 164 -14.25 10.72 -26.70
C ASN A 164 -12.78 11.07 -26.50
N HIS A 165 -11.97 10.83 -27.53
CA HIS A 165 -10.55 11.21 -27.51
C HIS A 165 -10.37 12.71 -27.27
N PHE A 166 -11.11 13.56 -27.99
CA PHE A 166 -11.08 15.01 -27.82
C PHE A 166 -11.48 15.43 -26.41
N LYS A 167 -12.55 14.89 -25.87
CA LYS A 167 -13.02 15.21 -24.51
C LYS A 167 -11.97 14.87 -23.45
N ILE A 168 -11.37 13.68 -23.52
CA ILE A 168 -10.35 13.27 -22.54
C ILE A 168 -9.10 14.15 -22.63
N ILE A 169 -8.64 14.48 -23.86
CA ILE A 169 -7.37 15.20 -24.07
C ILE A 169 -7.52 16.71 -23.82
N ILE A 170 -8.64 17.31 -24.25
CA ILE A 170 -8.84 18.77 -24.18
C ILE A 170 -9.52 19.18 -22.87
N ASP A 171 -10.61 18.53 -22.52
CA ASP A 171 -11.39 18.87 -21.33
C ASP A 171 -10.84 18.19 -20.07
N GLY A 172 -10.19 17.03 -20.24
CA GLY A 172 -9.75 16.19 -19.13
C GLY A 172 -10.90 15.53 -18.36
N ILE A 173 -10.60 15.03 -17.18
CA ILE A 173 -11.60 14.46 -16.27
C ILE A 173 -12.30 15.61 -15.56
N GLN A 174 -13.61 15.75 -15.78
CA GLN A 174 -14.43 16.76 -15.11
C GLN A 174 -14.72 16.28 -13.67
N VAL A 175 -14.24 17.04 -12.69
CA VAL A 175 -14.46 16.74 -11.27
C VAL A 175 -15.63 17.58 -10.78
N PRO A 176 -16.72 16.99 -10.26
CA PRO A 176 -17.85 17.75 -9.73
C PRO A 176 -17.43 18.55 -8.49
N LYS A 177 -18.17 19.62 -8.17
CA LYS A 177 -18.01 20.37 -6.93
C LYS A 177 -18.24 19.44 -5.72
N GLY A 178 -17.32 19.49 -4.77
CA GLY A 178 -17.41 18.68 -3.57
C GLY A 178 -16.07 18.53 -2.84
N GLU A 179 -16.09 17.70 -1.84
CA GLU A 179 -14.94 17.39 -1.01
C GLU A 179 -14.75 15.87 -0.97
N ALA A 180 -13.50 15.42 -0.93
CA ALA A 180 -13.15 14.02 -0.78
C ALA A 180 -11.93 13.87 0.13
N TYR A 181 -11.98 12.87 1.01
CA TYR A 181 -10.85 12.43 1.78
C TYR A 181 -10.54 10.98 1.45
N ALA A 182 -9.31 10.72 1.05
CA ALA A 182 -8.80 9.37 0.79
C ALA A 182 -7.53 9.14 1.62
N TYR A 183 -7.40 7.97 2.21
CA TYR A 183 -6.28 7.64 3.08
C TYR A 183 -5.85 6.19 2.90
N GLN A 184 -4.57 5.95 3.17
CA GLN A 184 -3.93 4.63 3.03
C GLN A 184 -2.93 4.44 4.17
N GLU A 185 -2.65 3.19 4.50
CA GLU A 185 -1.56 2.85 5.42
C GLU A 185 -0.22 2.96 4.71
N GLY A 186 0.59 3.91 5.13
CA GLY A 186 1.98 4.04 4.68
C GLY A 186 2.95 3.35 5.64
N GLY A 187 4.23 3.25 5.27
CA GLY A 187 5.26 2.64 6.11
C GLY A 187 5.50 3.32 7.46
N ASN A 188 5.08 4.58 7.60
CA ASN A 188 5.19 5.35 8.84
C ASN A 188 3.84 5.63 9.52
N GLY A 189 2.74 5.19 8.93
CA GLY A 189 1.40 5.39 9.43
C GLY A 189 0.43 5.84 8.34
N GLU A 190 -0.74 6.32 8.73
CA GLU A 190 -1.77 6.79 7.82
C GLU A 190 -1.27 7.99 7.01
N LEU A 191 -1.43 7.89 5.69
CA LEU A 191 -1.23 8.98 4.75
C LEU A 191 -2.57 9.34 4.13
N GLY A 192 -3.06 10.55 4.38
CA GLY A 192 -4.34 11.02 3.87
C GLY A 192 -4.21 12.19 2.92
N PHE A 193 -5.15 12.26 1.97
CA PHE A 193 -5.32 13.38 1.07
C PHE A 193 -6.75 13.92 1.20
N TYR A 194 -6.87 15.18 1.54
CA TYR A 194 -8.12 15.92 1.54
C TYR A 194 -8.14 16.86 0.35
N VAL A 195 -9.12 16.70 -0.51
CA VAL A 195 -9.24 17.45 -1.76
C VAL A 195 -10.59 18.18 -1.79
N VAL A 196 -10.56 19.43 -2.18
CA VAL A 196 -11.75 20.26 -2.40
C VAL A 196 -11.80 20.65 -3.87
N SER A 197 -12.95 20.46 -4.50
CA SER A 197 -13.23 20.92 -5.86
C SER A 197 -14.33 21.96 -5.84
N ASP A 198 -14.15 23.06 -6.53
CA ASP A 198 -15.16 24.12 -6.72
C ASP A 198 -15.92 24.01 -8.06
N GLY A 199 -15.62 23.00 -8.86
CA GLY A 199 -16.24 22.66 -10.13
C GLY A 199 -15.43 23.00 -11.36
#